data_11af73f4aae03905ac03b10e527388a8
#
_entry.id   11af73f4aae03905ac03b10e527388a8
#
_cell.length_a   1.000
_cell.length_b   1.000
_cell.length_c   1.000
_cell.angle_alpha   90.00
_cell.angle_beta   90.00
_cell.angle_gamma   90.00
#
_symmetry.space_group_name_H-M   'P 1'
#
loop_
_entity.id
_entity.type
_entity.pdbx_description
1 polymer ?
#
loop_
_entity_poly.entity_id
_entity_poly.type
_entity_poly.pdbx_seq_one_letter_code
_entity_poly.pdbx_strand_id
1 'polypeptide(L)'
;MFNFTKIALMAAICTLGATAFAQTKLCVDPGHGGSDPGATGNGQYEKTNALNTSLKFRNWLNADSSDGGGGGNWNTLMTRSTDVSVSLIARSNYANSNGVARFMSIHNNACCGASGTETFSHTSNGALSNDLRNKIQQRSIEAWGLTNRGNKQADFSVLRETNMPATLAELGFITHSYDASFLGNSGHQDNMAKRHMYAVQNHFSITAYTPGTGTLPTYTNDSPSASGWSSGTSAADKYGASYLFRSTEAVSNPATWAISVGVAGTYNIQAWWPAGSNRSTTAPFIPAGGGTYNQNQQINGGKWNTIVRRSLGTGAQNTQLSCWTTAGYVVVADAVRYTP
;
A
#
# COMPACT_ATOMS: atom_id res chain seq x y z
N MET A 1 66.71 -3.80 18.52
CA MET A 1 65.86 -3.98 17.32
C MET A 1 64.51 -4.54 17.78
N PHE A 2 63.49 -3.71 17.90
CA PHE A 2 62.15 -4.16 18.25
C PHE A 2 61.28 -4.12 16.99
N ASN A 3 60.79 -5.30 16.58
CA ASN A 3 59.89 -5.43 15.43
C ASN A 3 58.46 -5.16 15.88
N PHE A 4 57.83 -4.10 15.37
CA PHE A 4 56.38 -3.85 15.53
C PHE A 4 55.63 -4.54 14.40
N THR A 5 54.95 -5.60 14.72
CA THR A 5 53.97 -6.26 13.81
C THR A 5 52.70 -5.45 13.81
N LYS A 6 52.34 -4.85 12.65
CA LYS A 6 51.06 -4.15 12.46
C LYS A 6 49.94 -5.17 12.33
N ILE A 7 49.03 -5.19 13.30
CA ILE A 7 47.78 -5.92 13.21
C ILE A 7 46.81 -5.03 12.45
N ALA A 8 46.45 -5.44 11.23
CA ALA A 8 45.39 -4.81 10.46
C ALA A 8 44.03 -5.34 10.96
N LEU A 9 43.26 -4.50 11.61
CA LEU A 9 41.89 -4.80 12.02
C LEU A 9 40.98 -4.63 10.80
N MET A 10 40.58 -5.73 10.18
CA MET A 10 39.53 -5.72 9.14
C MET A 10 38.18 -5.53 9.83
N ALA A 11 37.60 -4.35 9.71
CA ALA A 11 36.18 -4.10 10.07
C ALA A 11 35.28 -4.74 9.00
N ALA A 12 34.64 -5.84 9.33
CA ALA A 12 33.61 -6.42 8.49
C ALA A 12 32.37 -5.49 8.55
N ILE A 13 32.15 -4.75 7.48
CA ILE A 13 30.91 -3.99 7.30
C ILE A 13 29.81 -4.98 6.97
N CYS A 14 29.02 -5.35 7.97
CA CYS A 14 27.80 -6.12 7.80
C CYS A 14 26.76 -5.18 7.18
N THR A 15 26.62 -5.17 5.86
CA THR A 15 25.50 -4.51 5.17
C THR A 15 24.27 -5.37 5.45
N LEU A 16 23.47 -5.01 6.45
CA LEU A 16 22.09 -5.47 6.53
C LEU A 16 21.36 -4.89 5.32
N GLY A 17 21.31 -5.65 4.24
CA GLY A 17 20.38 -5.40 3.16
C GLY A 17 18.98 -5.49 3.73
N ALA A 18 18.23 -4.39 3.71
CA ALA A 18 16.80 -4.43 3.98
C ALA A 18 16.17 -5.32 2.89
N THR A 19 15.89 -6.57 3.23
CA THR A 19 15.09 -7.45 2.38
C THR A 19 13.70 -6.83 2.32
N ALA A 20 13.37 -6.20 1.22
CA ALA A 20 11.99 -5.86 0.93
C ALA A 20 11.21 -7.19 0.88
N PHE A 21 10.41 -7.46 1.90
CA PHE A 21 9.55 -8.63 1.90
C PHE A 21 8.62 -8.52 0.70
N ALA A 22 8.67 -9.54 -0.18
CA ALA A 22 7.81 -9.59 -1.34
C ALA A 22 6.34 -9.51 -0.90
N GLN A 23 5.57 -8.66 -1.57
CA GLN A 23 4.14 -8.53 -1.28
C GLN A 23 3.42 -9.85 -1.55
N THR A 24 2.54 -10.25 -0.63
CA THR A 24 1.65 -11.39 -0.85
C THR A 24 0.58 -11.00 -1.85
N LYS A 25 0.57 -11.64 -3.01
CA LYS A 25 -0.44 -11.38 -4.05
C LYS A 25 -1.78 -11.99 -3.64
N LEU A 26 -2.84 -11.20 -3.70
CA LEU A 26 -4.22 -11.59 -3.44
C LEU A 26 -5.05 -11.29 -4.69
N CYS A 27 -6.10 -12.08 -4.94
CA CYS A 27 -7.07 -11.78 -6.00
C CYS A 27 -8.47 -11.65 -5.41
N VAL A 28 -9.10 -10.50 -5.64
CA VAL A 28 -10.52 -10.26 -5.36
C VAL A 28 -11.29 -10.40 -6.67
N ASP A 29 -12.32 -11.23 -6.67
CA ASP A 29 -13.14 -11.54 -7.84
C ASP A 29 -14.57 -11.03 -7.64
N PRO A 30 -14.95 -9.88 -8.21
CA PRO A 30 -16.33 -9.46 -8.24
C PRO A 30 -17.14 -10.36 -9.18
N GLY A 31 -18.15 -11.07 -8.67
CA GLY A 31 -19.01 -11.93 -9.47
C GLY A 31 -19.72 -11.18 -10.60
N HIS A 32 -20.10 -11.91 -11.67
CA HIS A 32 -20.86 -11.37 -12.82
C HIS A 32 -20.18 -10.19 -13.54
N GLY A 33 -20.91 -9.34 -14.25
CA GLY A 33 -20.41 -8.13 -14.90
C GLY A 33 -20.80 -8.00 -16.39
N GLY A 34 -20.83 -6.76 -16.88
CA GLY A 34 -21.20 -6.45 -18.27
C GLY A 34 -22.62 -6.91 -18.58
N SER A 35 -22.78 -7.81 -19.55
CA SER A 35 -24.06 -8.39 -19.97
C SER A 35 -24.65 -9.40 -18.99
N ASP A 36 -23.87 -9.91 -18.03
CA ASP A 36 -24.32 -10.80 -16.97
C ASP A 36 -24.69 -9.98 -15.72
N PRO A 37 -25.96 -9.74 -15.44
CA PRO A 37 -26.38 -8.97 -14.27
C PRO A 37 -26.23 -9.72 -12.94
N GLY A 38 -26.08 -11.07 -12.98
CA GLY A 38 -26.26 -11.93 -11.83
C GLY A 38 -27.73 -11.93 -11.37
N ALA A 39 -27.93 -12.24 -10.10
CA ALA A 39 -29.25 -12.13 -9.48
C ALA A 39 -29.75 -10.68 -9.46
N THR A 40 -31.08 -10.53 -9.54
CA THR A 40 -31.74 -9.22 -9.50
C THR A 40 -32.86 -9.23 -8.45
N GLY A 41 -33.04 -8.14 -7.73
CA GLY A 41 -34.09 -8.01 -6.72
C GLY A 41 -34.05 -6.64 -6.05
N ASN A 42 -35.19 -6.18 -5.55
CA ASN A 42 -35.30 -4.90 -4.84
C ASN A 42 -34.69 -3.70 -5.59
N GLY A 43 -34.77 -3.68 -6.93
CA GLY A 43 -34.20 -2.62 -7.79
C GLY A 43 -32.67 -2.66 -7.91
N GLN A 44 -32.02 -3.75 -7.55
CA GLN A 44 -30.57 -3.92 -7.54
C GLN A 44 -30.12 -5.04 -8.48
N TYR A 45 -28.85 -4.97 -8.88
CA TYR A 45 -28.14 -5.99 -9.65
C TYR A 45 -26.97 -6.53 -8.86
N GLU A 46 -26.83 -7.85 -8.79
CA GLU A 46 -25.74 -8.50 -8.10
C GLU A 46 -24.36 -8.03 -8.60
N LYS A 47 -24.18 -7.95 -9.92
CA LYS A 47 -22.92 -7.49 -10.54
C LYS A 47 -22.44 -6.13 -9.99
N THR A 48 -23.39 -5.23 -9.67
CA THR A 48 -23.10 -3.89 -9.15
C THR A 48 -22.70 -3.95 -7.68
N ASN A 49 -23.47 -4.68 -6.88
CA ASN A 49 -23.20 -4.83 -5.45
C ASN A 49 -21.88 -5.57 -5.22
N ALA A 50 -21.62 -6.66 -5.97
CA ALA A 50 -20.39 -7.43 -5.93
C ALA A 50 -19.18 -6.55 -6.31
N LEU A 51 -19.27 -5.75 -7.37
CA LEU A 51 -18.21 -4.84 -7.78
C LEU A 51 -17.93 -3.78 -6.72
N ASN A 52 -18.96 -3.12 -6.21
CA ASN A 52 -18.83 -2.03 -5.24
C ASN A 52 -18.18 -2.53 -3.94
N THR A 53 -18.62 -3.67 -3.42
CA THR A 53 -18.04 -4.27 -2.21
C THR A 53 -16.60 -4.72 -2.46
N SER A 54 -16.31 -5.31 -3.61
CA SER A 54 -14.96 -5.77 -3.98
C SER A 54 -13.98 -4.62 -4.15
N LEU A 55 -14.40 -3.49 -4.74
CA LEU A 55 -13.57 -2.28 -4.87
C LEU A 55 -13.19 -1.71 -3.49
N LYS A 56 -14.15 -1.68 -2.55
CA LYS A 56 -13.90 -1.28 -1.16
C LYS A 56 -12.97 -2.26 -0.46
N PHE A 57 -13.15 -3.56 -0.68
CA PHE A 57 -12.27 -4.60 -0.10
C PHE A 57 -10.83 -4.46 -0.60
N ARG A 58 -10.61 -4.27 -1.91
CA ARG A 58 -9.30 -3.94 -2.46
C ARG A 58 -8.72 -2.67 -1.81
N ASN A 59 -9.54 -1.63 -1.65
CA ASN A 59 -9.07 -0.36 -1.08
C ASN A 59 -8.61 -0.54 0.38
N TRP A 60 -9.34 -1.33 1.19
CA TRP A 60 -8.93 -1.67 2.55
C TRP A 60 -7.64 -2.50 2.58
N LEU A 61 -7.48 -3.50 1.70
CA LEU A 61 -6.23 -4.27 1.58
C LEU A 61 -5.05 -3.39 1.15
N ASN A 62 -5.28 -2.45 0.24
CA ASN A 62 -4.24 -1.51 -0.18
C ASN A 62 -3.88 -0.52 0.94
N ALA A 63 -4.86 -0.05 1.71
CA ALA A 63 -4.62 0.78 2.89
C ALA A 63 -3.81 0.02 3.94
N ASP A 64 -4.16 -1.24 4.19
CA ASP A 64 -3.44 -2.14 5.09
C ASP A 64 -1.97 -2.33 4.67
N SER A 65 -1.72 -2.53 3.37
CA SER A 65 -0.35 -2.65 2.81
C SER A 65 0.45 -1.35 2.88
N SER A 66 -0.20 -0.21 2.87
CA SER A 66 0.46 1.10 2.92
C SER A 66 0.66 1.63 4.34
N ASP A 67 0.04 0.98 5.33
CA ASP A 67 0.11 1.35 6.73
C ASP A 67 1.15 0.50 7.47
N GLY A 68 2.28 1.07 7.81
CA GLY A 68 3.33 0.36 8.53
C GLY A 68 3.11 0.20 10.03
N GLY A 69 1.96 0.61 10.57
CA GLY A 69 1.63 0.47 11.98
C GLY A 69 1.20 -0.94 12.37
N GLY A 70 0.88 -1.79 11.39
CA GLY A 70 0.42 -3.18 11.55
C GLY A 70 -0.15 -3.72 10.25
N GLY A 71 -0.91 -4.81 10.33
CA GLY A 71 -1.55 -5.40 9.17
C GLY A 71 -0.61 -6.19 8.25
N GLY A 72 -1.04 -6.41 7.01
CA GLY A 72 -0.32 -7.22 6.05
C GLY A 72 0.32 -6.42 4.92
N ASN A 73 1.15 -7.08 4.14
CA ASN A 73 1.79 -6.51 2.96
C ASN A 73 1.22 -7.20 1.70
N TRP A 74 0.19 -6.58 1.11
CA TRP A 74 -0.60 -7.16 0.03
C TRP A 74 -0.34 -6.48 -1.32
N ASN A 75 -0.31 -7.28 -2.39
CA ASN A 75 -0.48 -6.82 -3.76
C ASN A 75 -1.84 -7.34 -4.23
N THR A 76 -2.86 -6.47 -4.22
CA THR A 76 -4.25 -6.85 -4.46
C THR A 76 -4.62 -6.69 -5.92
N LEU A 77 -4.83 -7.81 -6.59
CA LEU A 77 -5.31 -7.92 -7.97
C LEU A 77 -6.84 -8.10 -7.97
N MET A 78 -7.46 -7.76 -9.09
CA MET A 78 -8.91 -7.97 -9.30
C MET A 78 -9.15 -8.58 -10.67
N THR A 79 -10.10 -9.52 -10.77
CA THR A 79 -10.51 -10.10 -12.08
C THR A 79 -11.22 -9.10 -12.96
N ARG A 80 -11.92 -8.13 -12.36
CA ARG A 80 -12.48 -6.93 -13.00
C ARG A 80 -12.53 -5.79 -11.99
N SER A 81 -12.36 -4.56 -12.46
CA SER A 81 -12.48 -3.33 -11.65
C SER A 81 -13.52 -2.35 -12.20
N THR A 82 -14.21 -2.75 -13.25
CA THR A 82 -15.30 -2.02 -13.91
C THR A 82 -16.44 -2.98 -14.26
N ASP A 83 -17.54 -2.46 -14.79
CA ASP A 83 -18.67 -3.29 -15.22
C ASP A 83 -18.43 -3.90 -16.60
N VAL A 84 -17.57 -4.94 -16.64
CA VAL A 84 -17.24 -5.70 -17.85
C VAL A 84 -17.50 -7.18 -17.64
N SER A 85 -17.85 -7.89 -18.72
CA SER A 85 -18.02 -9.35 -18.71
C SER A 85 -16.67 -10.06 -18.62
N VAL A 86 -16.53 -10.97 -17.66
CA VAL A 86 -15.37 -11.86 -17.52
C VAL A 86 -15.88 -13.28 -17.34
N SER A 87 -15.51 -14.19 -18.23
CA SER A 87 -15.94 -15.59 -18.14
C SER A 87 -15.37 -16.28 -16.89
N LEU A 88 -16.04 -17.34 -16.40
CA LEU A 88 -15.60 -18.09 -15.21
C LEU A 88 -14.17 -18.59 -15.35
N ILE A 89 -13.83 -19.18 -16.50
CA ILE A 89 -12.47 -19.68 -16.75
C ILE A 89 -11.43 -18.56 -16.84
N ALA A 90 -11.81 -17.39 -17.36
CA ALA A 90 -10.89 -16.24 -17.43
C ALA A 90 -10.54 -15.71 -16.04
N ARG A 91 -11.48 -15.73 -15.08
CA ARG A 91 -11.25 -15.36 -13.67
C ARG A 91 -10.20 -16.26 -13.02
N SER A 92 -10.38 -17.57 -13.14
CA SER A 92 -9.45 -18.58 -12.61
C SER A 92 -8.08 -18.48 -13.30
N ASN A 93 -8.03 -18.39 -14.64
CA ASN A 93 -6.78 -18.24 -15.38
C ASN A 93 -6.02 -16.97 -15.01
N TYR A 94 -6.73 -15.87 -14.81
CA TYR A 94 -6.11 -14.63 -14.35
C TYR A 94 -5.42 -14.80 -12.99
N ALA A 95 -6.10 -15.41 -12.01
CA ALA A 95 -5.53 -15.69 -10.70
C ALA A 95 -4.34 -16.65 -10.78
N ASN A 96 -4.49 -17.75 -11.54
CA ASN A 96 -3.45 -18.78 -11.72
C ASN A 96 -2.19 -18.21 -12.36
N SER A 97 -2.33 -17.47 -13.48
CA SER A 97 -1.19 -16.92 -14.22
C SER A 97 -0.44 -15.80 -13.45
N ASN A 98 -1.12 -15.11 -12.54
CA ASN A 98 -0.49 -14.13 -11.67
C ASN A 98 0.15 -14.74 -10.41
N GLY A 99 -0.04 -16.05 -10.15
CA GLY A 99 0.52 -16.74 -9.00
C GLY A 99 0.03 -16.13 -7.68
N VAL A 100 -1.28 -15.83 -7.55
CA VAL A 100 -1.81 -15.25 -6.33
C VAL A 100 -1.83 -16.27 -5.20
N ALA A 101 -1.65 -15.83 -3.96
CA ALA A 101 -1.64 -16.69 -2.79
C ALA A 101 -3.06 -17.08 -2.34
N ARG A 102 -4.06 -16.22 -2.60
CA ARG A 102 -5.47 -16.45 -2.23
C ARG A 102 -6.40 -15.83 -3.27
N PHE A 103 -7.53 -16.53 -3.50
CA PHE A 103 -8.61 -16.08 -4.38
C PHE A 103 -9.91 -15.92 -3.57
N MET A 104 -10.57 -14.76 -3.69
CA MET A 104 -11.77 -14.41 -2.94
C MET A 104 -12.83 -13.86 -3.88
N SER A 105 -13.88 -14.65 -4.16
CA SER A 105 -15.01 -14.27 -4.99
C SER A 105 -16.13 -13.68 -4.14
N ILE A 106 -16.75 -12.60 -4.59
CA ILE A 106 -17.80 -11.86 -3.90
C ILE A 106 -19.07 -11.89 -4.74
N HIS A 107 -20.15 -12.40 -4.15
CA HIS A 107 -21.46 -12.64 -4.73
C HIS A 107 -22.61 -12.19 -3.83
N ASN A 108 -23.82 -12.19 -4.39
CA ASN A 108 -25.06 -12.00 -3.65
C ASN A 108 -26.07 -13.06 -4.07
N ASN A 109 -26.60 -13.76 -3.11
CA ASN A 109 -27.52 -14.85 -3.33
C ASN A 109 -28.93 -14.39 -3.74
N ALA A 110 -29.73 -15.32 -4.26
CA ALA A 110 -31.13 -15.09 -4.56
C ALA A 110 -31.93 -16.40 -4.40
N CYS A 111 -32.98 -16.37 -3.64
CA CYS A 111 -34.01 -17.43 -3.55
C CYS A 111 -35.19 -16.97 -2.70
N CYS A 112 -36.35 -17.44 -3.04
CA CYS A 112 -37.65 -17.65 -2.35
C CYS A 112 -37.76 -17.20 -0.88
N GLY A 113 -37.55 -15.90 -0.55
CA GLY A 113 -37.66 -15.39 0.82
C GLY A 113 -36.53 -15.79 1.77
N ALA A 114 -35.47 -16.45 1.28
CA ALA A 114 -34.30 -16.74 2.08
C ALA A 114 -33.50 -15.48 2.42
N SER A 115 -32.87 -15.48 3.58
CA SER A 115 -32.05 -14.37 4.10
C SER A 115 -30.77 -14.91 4.76
N GLY A 116 -29.74 -14.10 4.81
CA GLY A 116 -28.51 -14.38 5.54
C GLY A 116 -27.27 -14.52 4.67
N THR A 117 -26.14 -14.74 5.33
CA THR A 117 -24.80 -14.81 4.74
C THR A 117 -24.29 -16.24 4.77
N GLU A 118 -23.67 -16.67 3.67
CA GLU A 118 -23.01 -17.98 3.58
C GLU A 118 -21.71 -17.90 2.77
N THR A 119 -20.73 -18.72 3.11
CA THR A 119 -19.44 -18.72 2.42
C THR A 119 -19.05 -20.13 2.02
N PHE A 120 -18.55 -20.25 0.80
CA PHE A 120 -18.22 -21.51 0.16
C PHE A 120 -16.73 -21.70 -0.04
N SER A 121 -16.30 -22.95 0.03
CA SER A 121 -15.06 -23.45 -0.53
C SER A 121 -15.36 -24.61 -1.47
N HIS A 122 -14.42 -25.04 -2.30
CA HIS A 122 -14.63 -26.19 -3.18
C HIS A 122 -14.78 -27.49 -2.36
N THR A 123 -15.48 -28.49 -2.89
CA THR A 123 -15.74 -29.76 -2.23
C THR A 123 -14.50 -30.59 -1.93
N SER A 124 -13.45 -30.47 -2.73
CA SER A 124 -12.17 -31.17 -2.56
C SER A 124 -11.07 -30.31 -1.90
N ASN A 125 -11.46 -29.33 -1.11
CA ASN A 125 -10.54 -28.33 -0.57
C ASN A 125 -9.64 -28.81 0.58
N GLY A 126 -8.44 -28.22 0.62
CA GLY A 126 -7.51 -28.32 1.73
C GLY A 126 -7.82 -27.38 2.91
N ALA A 127 -7.06 -27.54 3.99
CA ALA A 127 -7.23 -26.82 5.26
C ALA A 127 -7.20 -25.28 5.08
N LEU A 128 -6.36 -24.75 4.19
CA LEU A 128 -6.22 -23.30 3.98
C LEU A 128 -7.46 -22.65 3.35
N SER A 129 -8.14 -23.32 2.40
CA SER A 129 -9.39 -22.81 1.85
C SER A 129 -10.50 -22.83 2.91
N ASN A 130 -10.57 -23.89 3.71
CA ASN A 130 -11.54 -23.99 4.81
C ASN A 130 -11.29 -22.91 5.89
N ASP A 131 -10.04 -22.66 6.23
CA ASP A 131 -9.68 -21.60 7.19
C ASP A 131 -10.06 -20.20 6.66
N LEU A 132 -9.72 -19.89 5.41
CA LEU A 132 -10.10 -18.63 4.77
C LEU A 132 -11.63 -18.47 4.73
N ARG A 133 -12.37 -19.48 4.29
CA ARG A 133 -13.83 -19.52 4.27
C ARG A 133 -14.43 -19.23 5.67
N ASN A 134 -13.92 -19.92 6.69
CA ASN A 134 -14.42 -19.79 8.06
C ASN A 134 -14.23 -18.37 8.58
N LYS A 135 -13.08 -17.76 8.31
CA LYS A 135 -12.76 -16.38 8.73
C LYS A 135 -13.56 -15.35 7.95
N ILE A 136 -13.75 -15.53 6.64
CA ILE A 136 -14.62 -14.66 5.84
C ILE A 136 -16.06 -14.74 6.36
N GLN A 137 -16.60 -15.94 6.59
CA GLN A 137 -17.97 -16.12 7.13
C GLN A 137 -18.13 -15.44 8.50
N GLN A 138 -17.21 -15.71 9.42
CA GLN A 138 -17.25 -15.07 10.75
C GLN A 138 -17.30 -13.55 10.65
N ARG A 139 -16.42 -12.96 9.84
CA ARG A 139 -16.33 -11.52 9.69
C ARG A 139 -17.53 -10.92 8.93
N SER A 140 -18.14 -11.67 8.03
CA SER A 140 -19.40 -11.27 7.36
C SER A 140 -20.55 -11.15 8.35
N ILE A 141 -20.67 -12.09 9.28
CA ILE A 141 -21.69 -12.03 10.34
C ILE A 141 -21.42 -10.84 11.27
N GLU A 142 -20.17 -10.61 11.66
CA GLU A 142 -19.79 -9.42 12.46
C GLU A 142 -20.08 -8.10 11.73
N ALA A 143 -20.02 -8.08 10.40
CA ALA A 143 -20.27 -6.87 9.63
C ALA A 143 -21.74 -6.43 9.62
N TRP A 144 -22.65 -7.37 9.37
CA TRP A 144 -24.06 -7.05 9.11
C TRP A 144 -25.04 -7.67 10.07
N GLY A 145 -24.64 -8.69 10.86
CA GLY A 145 -25.54 -9.39 11.78
C GLY A 145 -26.67 -10.13 11.11
N LEU A 146 -26.58 -10.41 9.81
CA LEU A 146 -27.56 -11.21 9.09
C LEU A 146 -27.54 -12.66 9.58
N THR A 147 -28.58 -13.42 9.27
CA THR A 147 -28.67 -14.84 9.60
C THR A 147 -27.42 -15.58 9.14
N ASN A 148 -26.74 -16.27 10.08
CA ASN A 148 -25.58 -17.09 9.75
C ASN A 148 -26.03 -18.40 9.11
N ARG A 149 -25.88 -18.53 7.79
CA ARG A 149 -26.21 -19.74 7.04
C ARG A 149 -25.03 -20.73 6.99
N GLY A 150 -23.88 -20.32 7.55
CA GLY A 150 -22.74 -21.17 7.81
C GLY A 150 -21.74 -21.29 6.66
N ASN A 151 -20.77 -22.11 6.94
CA ASN A 151 -19.72 -22.52 6.02
C ASN A 151 -20.17 -23.68 5.16
N LYS A 152 -20.00 -23.59 3.86
CA LYS A 152 -20.47 -24.58 2.91
C LYS A 152 -19.38 -25.04 1.95
N GLN A 153 -19.69 -26.08 1.18
CA GLN A 153 -18.86 -26.54 0.08
C GLN A 153 -19.71 -26.68 -1.17
N ALA A 154 -19.16 -26.28 -2.31
CA ALA A 154 -19.82 -26.42 -3.61
C ALA A 154 -18.78 -26.56 -4.73
N ASP A 155 -19.19 -27.19 -5.82
CA ASP A 155 -18.37 -27.35 -7.03
C ASP A 155 -18.55 -26.13 -7.97
N PHE A 156 -18.22 -24.94 -7.45
CA PHE A 156 -18.22 -23.73 -8.28
C PHE A 156 -16.95 -23.67 -9.16
N SER A 157 -17.13 -23.35 -10.43
CA SER A 157 -16.03 -23.30 -11.42
C SER A 157 -14.85 -22.45 -10.94
N VAL A 158 -15.10 -21.24 -10.43
CA VAL A 158 -14.03 -20.35 -9.95
C VAL A 158 -13.29 -20.88 -8.72
N LEU A 159 -13.88 -21.82 -7.98
CA LEU A 159 -13.24 -22.50 -6.84
C LEU A 159 -12.50 -23.77 -7.26
N ARG A 160 -13.03 -24.47 -8.28
CA ARG A 160 -12.45 -25.72 -8.82
C ARG A 160 -11.21 -25.44 -9.67
N GLU A 161 -11.28 -24.40 -10.53
CA GLU A 161 -10.27 -24.12 -11.55
C GLU A 161 -9.11 -23.23 -11.03
N THR A 162 -9.16 -22.76 -9.78
CA THR A 162 -8.07 -22.01 -9.15
C THR A 162 -7.08 -22.95 -8.47
N ASN A 163 -5.77 -22.67 -8.66
CA ASN A 163 -4.67 -23.49 -8.15
C ASN A 163 -4.25 -23.13 -6.70
N MET A 164 -4.88 -22.12 -6.09
CA MET A 164 -4.60 -21.65 -4.75
C MET A 164 -5.82 -21.79 -3.83
N PRO A 165 -5.64 -21.65 -2.51
CA PRO A 165 -6.79 -21.58 -1.60
C PRO A 165 -7.78 -20.48 -2.02
N ALA A 166 -9.04 -20.89 -2.17
CA ALA A 166 -10.12 -20.08 -2.74
C ALA A 166 -11.40 -20.13 -1.90
N THR A 167 -12.16 -19.05 -1.89
CA THR A 167 -13.48 -18.94 -1.26
C THR A 167 -14.41 -18.06 -2.09
N LEU A 168 -15.73 -18.32 -1.98
CA LEU A 168 -16.81 -17.52 -2.54
C LEU A 168 -17.78 -17.15 -1.42
N ALA A 169 -17.99 -15.85 -1.24
CA ALA A 169 -18.89 -15.32 -0.22
C ALA A 169 -20.19 -14.82 -0.86
N GLU A 170 -21.30 -15.36 -0.40
CA GLU A 170 -22.67 -14.89 -0.66
C GLU A 170 -23.07 -13.98 0.49
N LEU A 171 -22.98 -12.67 0.27
CA LEU A 171 -23.06 -11.67 1.34
C LEU A 171 -24.46 -11.52 1.93
N GLY A 172 -25.50 -11.82 1.13
CA GLY A 172 -26.91 -11.72 1.49
C GLY A 172 -27.79 -12.03 0.29
N PHE A 173 -29.10 -12.12 0.51
CA PHE A 173 -30.05 -12.43 -0.55
C PHE A 173 -30.62 -11.14 -1.16
N ILE A 174 -30.29 -10.87 -2.42
CA ILE A 174 -30.75 -9.67 -3.13
C ILE A 174 -32.28 -9.61 -3.29
N THR A 175 -32.94 -10.77 -3.24
CA THR A 175 -34.41 -10.90 -3.29
C THR A 175 -35.11 -10.70 -1.95
N HIS A 176 -34.34 -10.68 -0.83
CA HIS A 176 -34.87 -10.40 0.50
C HIS A 176 -34.68 -8.92 0.85
N SER A 177 -35.77 -8.18 1.11
CA SER A 177 -35.74 -6.70 1.23
C SER A 177 -34.79 -6.22 2.34
N TYR A 178 -34.74 -6.92 3.46
CA TYR A 178 -33.83 -6.55 4.56
C TYR A 178 -32.37 -6.75 4.16
N ASP A 179 -31.99 -7.90 3.58
CA ASP A 179 -30.62 -8.14 3.11
C ASP A 179 -30.24 -7.15 1.99
N ALA A 180 -31.15 -6.88 1.07
CA ALA A 180 -30.95 -5.92 -0.01
C ALA A 180 -30.64 -4.51 0.50
N SER A 181 -31.20 -4.12 1.66
CA SER A 181 -30.88 -2.82 2.29
C SER A 181 -29.41 -2.70 2.71
N PHE A 182 -28.74 -3.80 3.03
CA PHE A 182 -27.30 -3.85 3.29
C PHE A 182 -26.50 -3.93 1.99
N LEU A 183 -26.92 -4.79 1.06
CA LEU A 183 -26.21 -5.03 -0.20
C LEU A 183 -26.07 -3.77 -1.04
N GLY A 184 -27.08 -2.92 -1.12
CA GLY A 184 -27.08 -1.67 -1.89
C GLY A 184 -26.52 -0.46 -1.14
N ASN A 185 -26.23 -0.57 0.16
CA ASN A 185 -25.80 0.57 0.96
C ASN A 185 -24.27 0.69 1.01
N SER A 186 -23.74 1.83 0.57
CA SER A 186 -22.30 2.07 0.49
C SER A 186 -21.57 1.94 1.83
N GLY A 187 -22.18 2.40 2.94
CA GLY A 187 -21.57 2.28 4.28
C GLY A 187 -21.55 0.84 4.78
N HIS A 188 -22.59 0.06 4.52
CA HIS A 188 -22.61 -1.37 4.84
C HIS A 188 -21.62 -2.16 4.00
N GLN A 189 -21.52 -1.87 2.68
CA GLN A 189 -20.50 -2.47 1.81
C GLN A 189 -19.08 -2.15 2.30
N ASP A 190 -18.82 -0.94 2.78
CA ASP A 190 -17.51 -0.56 3.33
C ASP A 190 -17.19 -1.32 4.62
N ASN A 191 -18.17 -1.43 5.54
CA ASN A 191 -18.00 -2.23 6.75
C ASN A 191 -17.73 -3.72 6.44
N MET A 192 -18.45 -4.31 5.48
CA MET A 192 -18.21 -5.68 5.00
C MET A 192 -16.78 -5.83 4.47
N ALA A 193 -16.36 -4.93 3.60
CA ALA A 193 -15.03 -4.91 3.00
C ALA A 193 -13.92 -4.82 4.05
N LYS A 194 -14.08 -3.93 5.04
CA LYS A 194 -13.16 -3.81 6.18
C LYS A 194 -13.08 -5.10 6.99
N ARG A 195 -14.22 -5.73 7.27
CA ARG A 195 -14.26 -7.00 8.01
C ARG A 195 -13.61 -8.14 7.23
N HIS A 196 -13.77 -8.18 5.90
CA HIS A 196 -13.08 -9.14 5.05
C HIS A 196 -11.55 -8.92 5.06
N MET A 197 -11.06 -7.67 5.11
CA MET A 197 -9.63 -7.41 5.33
C MET A 197 -9.15 -8.02 6.66
N TYR A 198 -9.90 -7.89 7.76
CA TYR A 198 -9.56 -8.56 9.02
C TYR A 198 -9.57 -10.08 8.90
N ALA A 199 -10.47 -10.66 8.09
CA ALA A 199 -10.47 -12.09 7.83
C ALA A 199 -9.18 -12.53 7.15
N VAL A 200 -8.71 -11.77 6.15
CA VAL A 200 -7.44 -12.01 5.46
C VAL A 200 -6.25 -11.89 6.43
N GLN A 201 -6.18 -10.81 7.21
CA GLN A 201 -5.14 -10.66 8.23
C GLN A 201 -5.09 -11.87 9.17
N ASN A 202 -6.23 -12.27 9.74
CA ASN A 202 -6.31 -13.43 10.64
C ASN A 202 -5.96 -14.75 9.94
N HIS A 203 -6.28 -14.88 8.64
CA HIS A 203 -5.92 -16.06 7.84
C HIS A 203 -4.40 -16.19 7.69
N PHE A 204 -3.69 -15.08 7.60
CA PHE A 204 -2.22 -15.03 7.58
C PHE A 204 -1.58 -14.90 8.98
N SER A 205 -2.35 -15.21 10.04
CA SER A 205 -1.91 -15.14 11.44
C SER A 205 -1.50 -13.73 11.89
N ILE A 206 -2.03 -12.71 11.23
CA ILE A 206 -1.88 -11.32 11.62
C ILE A 206 -3.06 -10.95 12.52
N THR A 207 -2.79 -10.31 13.66
CA THR A 207 -3.85 -9.76 14.52
C THR A 207 -4.66 -8.73 13.76
N ALA A 208 -5.99 -8.75 13.91
CA ALA A 208 -6.87 -7.80 13.23
C ALA A 208 -6.45 -6.35 13.54
N TYR A 209 -6.06 -5.64 12.51
CA TYR A 209 -5.56 -4.27 12.56
C TYR A 209 -6.36 -3.39 11.60
N THR A 210 -6.79 -2.24 12.07
CA THR A 210 -7.42 -1.24 11.19
C THR A 210 -6.34 -0.29 10.71
N PRO A 211 -6.04 -0.23 9.40
CA PRO A 211 -5.15 0.78 8.89
C PRO A 211 -5.69 2.15 9.29
N GLY A 212 -4.79 2.98 9.80
CA GLY A 212 -5.15 4.29 10.33
C GLY A 212 -5.83 5.12 9.25
N THR A 213 -7.04 5.58 9.55
CA THR A 213 -7.68 6.66 8.81
C THR A 213 -7.09 8.01 9.22
N GLY A 214 -6.08 7.99 10.08
CA GLY A 214 -5.33 9.17 10.49
C GLY A 214 -4.59 9.75 9.31
N THR A 215 -4.77 11.03 9.06
CA THR A 215 -3.90 11.78 8.15
C THR A 215 -2.47 11.51 8.59
N LEU A 216 -1.67 10.89 7.71
CA LEU A 216 -0.25 10.69 7.98
C LEU A 216 0.35 12.04 8.41
N PRO A 217 1.14 12.10 9.48
CA PRO A 217 1.73 13.34 9.91
C PRO A 217 2.74 13.84 8.88
N THR A 218 2.87 15.15 8.80
CA THR A 218 3.97 15.76 8.06
C THR A 218 5.18 15.87 8.98
N TYR A 219 6.33 15.40 8.52
CA TYR A 219 7.61 15.54 9.20
C TYR A 219 8.48 16.52 8.42
N THR A 220 9.02 17.53 9.07
CA THR A 220 9.89 18.53 8.43
C THR A 220 11.20 18.64 9.20
N ASN A 221 12.31 18.76 8.47
CA ASN A 221 13.63 19.09 9.01
C ASN A 221 14.25 20.18 8.13
N ASP A 222 14.54 21.35 8.73
CA ASP A 222 15.19 22.51 8.11
C ASP A 222 16.64 22.72 8.60
N SER A 223 17.18 21.71 9.28
CA SER A 223 18.51 21.78 9.87
C SER A 223 19.37 20.59 9.42
N PRO A 224 19.80 20.55 8.14
CA PRO A 224 20.64 19.47 7.65
C PRO A 224 22.00 19.47 8.34
N SER A 225 22.52 18.29 8.65
CA SER A 225 23.89 18.11 9.11
C SER A 225 24.83 17.97 7.91
N ALA A 226 25.93 18.72 7.89
CA ALA A 226 26.95 18.60 6.86
C ALA A 226 28.30 19.13 7.35
N SER A 227 29.38 18.43 7.03
CA SER A 227 30.75 18.90 7.31
C SER A 227 31.33 19.59 6.09
N GLY A 228 31.96 20.75 6.28
CA GLY A 228 32.60 21.52 5.20
C GLY A 228 31.59 22.16 4.23
N TRP A 229 30.36 22.37 4.65
CA TRP A 229 29.38 23.24 3.98
C TRP A 229 29.35 24.62 4.65
N SER A 230 29.14 25.66 3.86
CA SER A 230 28.95 27.02 4.35
C SER A 230 27.49 27.30 4.67
N SER A 231 27.22 28.19 5.64
CA SER A 231 25.86 28.62 5.98
C SER A 231 25.54 29.96 5.28
N GLY A 232 24.27 30.09 4.85
CA GLY A 232 23.72 31.32 4.26
C GLY A 232 22.42 31.73 4.90
N THR A 233 22.17 33.05 5.01
CA THR A 233 20.95 33.61 5.59
C THR A 233 20.27 34.63 4.69
N SER A 234 20.92 35.06 3.61
CA SER A 234 20.52 36.20 2.79
C SER A 234 19.45 35.92 1.74
N ALA A 235 19.23 34.65 1.35
CA ALA A 235 18.22 34.35 0.34
C ALA A 235 16.81 34.61 0.88
N ALA A 236 16.03 35.39 0.13
CA ALA A 236 14.67 35.78 0.54
C ALA A 236 13.67 34.61 0.49
N ASP A 237 13.91 33.65 -0.39
CA ASP A 237 13.07 32.46 -0.63
C ASP A 237 13.54 31.21 0.11
N LYS A 238 14.42 31.37 1.13
CA LYS A 238 14.81 30.25 2.01
C LYS A 238 13.65 29.81 2.91
N TYR A 239 13.71 28.56 3.36
CA TYR A 239 12.87 28.03 4.43
C TYR A 239 13.53 28.31 5.79
N GLY A 240 12.75 28.80 6.76
CA GLY A 240 13.29 29.06 8.10
C GLY A 240 14.39 30.14 8.14
N ALA A 241 15.37 29.96 9.01
CA ALA A 241 16.39 30.98 9.34
C ALA A 241 17.62 30.96 8.42
N SER A 242 18.05 29.77 8.00
CA SER A 242 19.33 29.59 7.26
C SER A 242 19.27 28.38 6.34
N TYR A 243 20.20 28.28 5.46
CA TYR A 243 20.44 27.14 4.58
C TYR A 243 21.94 26.82 4.51
N LEU A 244 22.31 25.61 4.14
CA LEU A 244 23.68 25.23 3.84
C LEU A 244 23.92 25.26 2.33
N PHE A 245 25.15 25.55 1.93
CA PHE A 245 25.56 25.52 0.53
C PHE A 245 27.01 25.06 0.37
N ARG A 246 27.28 24.43 -0.77
CA ARG A 246 28.64 23.98 -1.13
C ARG A 246 28.85 24.06 -2.63
N SER A 247 30.08 24.40 -3.04
CA SER A 247 30.51 24.29 -4.43
C SER A 247 30.42 22.83 -4.90
N THR A 248 30.02 22.65 -6.15
CA THR A 248 29.95 21.30 -6.75
C THR A 248 31.34 20.75 -6.98
N GLU A 249 31.63 19.58 -6.47
CA GLU A 249 32.89 18.87 -6.58
C GLU A 249 32.72 17.35 -6.48
N ALA A 250 33.66 16.59 -7.03
CA ALA A 250 33.61 15.14 -7.08
C ALA A 250 34.04 14.51 -5.73
N VAL A 251 33.31 14.83 -4.66
CA VAL A 251 33.57 14.28 -3.31
C VAL A 251 32.27 13.78 -2.68
N SER A 252 32.37 12.69 -1.94
CA SER A 252 31.24 12.14 -1.17
C SER A 252 31.13 12.83 0.20
N ASN A 253 30.47 13.99 0.22
CA ASN A 253 30.22 14.76 1.44
C ASN A 253 28.83 15.40 1.39
N PRO A 254 27.75 14.60 1.54
CA PRO A 254 26.39 15.10 1.42
C PRO A 254 25.94 15.88 2.65
N ALA A 255 25.07 16.86 2.44
CA ALA A 255 24.19 17.35 3.50
C ALA A 255 23.10 16.32 3.77
N THR A 256 22.79 16.07 5.04
CA THR A 256 21.86 15.01 5.47
C THR A 256 20.77 15.56 6.37
N TRP A 257 19.52 15.32 6.03
CA TRP A 257 18.37 15.53 6.89
C TRP A 257 17.96 14.18 7.51
N ALA A 258 18.15 14.05 8.82
CA ALA A 258 17.65 12.93 9.59
C ALA A 258 16.24 13.25 10.10
N ILE A 259 15.27 12.47 9.69
CA ILE A 259 13.85 12.63 10.08
C ILE A 259 13.41 11.35 10.78
N SER A 260 12.92 11.47 12.01
CA SER A 260 12.32 10.35 12.72
C SER A 260 10.84 10.21 12.32
N VAL A 261 10.52 9.18 11.57
CA VAL A 261 9.16 8.86 11.15
C VAL A 261 8.47 8.08 12.27
N GLY A 262 7.44 8.63 12.86
CA GLY A 262 6.68 8.01 13.96
C GLY A 262 5.56 7.08 13.48
N VAL A 263 5.05 7.32 12.27
CA VAL A 263 3.97 6.51 11.65
C VAL A 263 4.46 6.07 10.28
N ALA A 264 4.54 4.76 10.05
CA ALA A 264 4.88 4.24 8.74
C ALA A 264 3.76 4.51 7.73
N GLY A 265 4.11 4.72 6.48
CA GLY A 265 3.15 5.02 5.44
C GLY A 265 3.80 5.49 4.14
N THR A 266 2.99 5.85 3.17
CA THR A 266 3.46 6.36 1.88
C THR A 266 3.52 7.88 1.89
N TYR A 267 4.73 8.43 1.78
CA TYR A 267 5.02 9.85 1.86
C TYR A 267 5.54 10.39 0.52
N ASN A 268 5.15 11.64 0.21
CA ASN A 268 5.85 12.46 -0.76
C ASN A 268 7.08 13.03 -0.06
N ILE A 269 8.27 12.67 -0.50
CA ILE A 269 9.53 13.27 -0.05
C ILE A 269 9.72 14.54 -0.85
N GLN A 270 9.74 15.68 -0.18
CA GLN A 270 9.81 16.99 -0.78
C GLN A 270 11.03 17.75 -0.24
N ALA A 271 11.61 18.57 -1.10
CA ALA A 271 12.69 19.48 -0.72
C ALA A 271 12.34 20.92 -1.06
N TRP A 272 12.91 21.83 -0.27
CA TRP A 272 12.86 23.27 -0.44
C TRP A 272 14.27 23.80 -0.66
N TRP A 273 14.45 24.76 -1.52
CA TRP A 273 15.72 25.46 -1.73
C TRP A 273 15.50 26.90 -2.18
N PRO A 274 16.38 27.82 -1.84
CA PRO A 274 16.47 29.12 -2.48
C PRO A 274 17.06 28.99 -3.88
N ALA A 275 16.33 29.44 -4.89
CA ALA A 275 16.78 29.42 -6.28
C ALA A 275 17.84 30.52 -6.58
N GLY A 276 18.61 30.28 -7.62
CA GLY A 276 19.60 31.28 -8.09
C GLY A 276 20.38 30.78 -9.30
N SER A 277 20.81 31.71 -10.17
CA SER A 277 21.47 31.39 -11.45
C SER A 277 22.80 30.65 -11.30
N ASN A 278 23.46 30.75 -10.14
CA ASN A 278 24.68 30.00 -9.83
C ASN A 278 24.45 28.63 -9.19
N ARG A 279 23.18 28.19 -9.04
CA ARG A 279 22.87 26.89 -8.47
C ARG A 279 23.02 25.80 -9.52
N SER A 280 23.21 24.54 -9.04
CA SER A 280 23.28 23.38 -9.92
C SER A 280 21.93 23.11 -10.61
N THR A 281 21.96 22.83 -11.90
CA THR A 281 20.79 22.33 -12.66
C THR A 281 20.56 20.82 -12.47
N THR A 282 21.49 20.12 -11.82
CA THR A 282 21.50 18.68 -11.60
C THR A 282 21.85 18.31 -10.15
N ALA A 283 21.34 19.07 -9.18
CA ALA A 283 21.56 18.83 -7.75
C ALA A 283 21.04 17.45 -7.34
N PRO A 284 21.92 16.51 -6.90
CA PRO A 284 21.54 15.10 -6.70
C PRO A 284 20.94 14.89 -5.32
N PHE A 285 19.61 14.80 -5.23
CA PHE A 285 18.93 14.35 -4.01
C PHE A 285 18.89 12.83 -3.93
N ILE A 286 19.23 12.31 -2.76
CA ILE A 286 19.19 10.88 -2.41
C ILE A 286 18.16 10.73 -1.28
N PRO A 287 16.88 10.51 -1.60
CA PRO A 287 15.82 10.42 -0.61
C PRO A 287 15.91 9.15 0.21
N ALA A 288 15.24 9.12 1.35
CA ALA A 288 15.06 7.92 2.15
C ALA A 288 14.60 6.74 1.27
N GLY A 289 15.24 5.57 1.45
CA GLY A 289 15.06 4.41 0.58
C GLY A 289 15.94 4.39 -0.67
N GLY A 290 16.83 5.38 -0.86
CA GLY A 290 17.88 5.39 -1.89
C GLY A 290 17.45 5.87 -3.28
N GLY A 291 18.35 5.73 -4.25
CA GLY A 291 18.22 6.28 -5.60
C GLY A 291 18.60 7.76 -5.67
N THR A 292 19.04 8.23 -6.83
CA THR A 292 19.44 9.62 -7.05
C THR A 292 18.43 10.31 -7.94
N TYR A 293 17.97 11.48 -7.53
CA TYR A 293 16.98 12.32 -8.22
C TYR A 293 17.54 13.72 -8.42
N ASN A 294 17.94 14.04 -9.63
CA ASN A 294 18.53 15.33 -9.96
C ASN A 294 17.45 16.42 -10.01
N GLN A 295 17.73 17.54 -9.33
CA GLN A 295 16.85 18.70 -9.29
C GLN A 295 17.55 19.93 -9.85
N ASN A 296 16.82 20.75 -10.60
CA ASN A 296 17.32 22.05 -11.05
C ASN A 296 17.06 23.12 -9.98
N GLN A 297 18.10 23.48 -9.23
CA GLN A 297 18.00 24.49 -8.16
C GLN A 297 18.08 25.95 -8.67
N GLN A 298 18.18 26.18 -9.97
CA GLN A 298 18.07 27.53 -10.55
C GLN A 298 16.63 28.01 -10.62
N ILE A 299 15.68 27.09 -10.57
CA ILE A 299 14.24 27.34 -10.68
C ILE A 299 13.49 26.68 -9.51
N ASN A 300 12.21 27.01 -9.39
CA ASN A 300 11.32 26.42 -8.38
C ASN A 300 11.76 26.65 -6.93
N GLY A 301 12.54 27.70 -6.63
CA GLY A 301 12.85 28.11 -5.28
C GLY A 301 11.65 28.65 -4.53
N GLY A 302 11.76 28.73 -3.20
CA GLY A 302 10.73 29.30 -2.35
C GLY A 302 9.45 28.47 -2.27
N LYS A 303 9.49 27.17 -2.58
CA LYS A 303 8.37 26.25 -2.50
C LYS A 303 8.81 24.80 -2.30
N TRP A 304 7.86 23.98 -1.88
CA TRP A 304 8.08 22.52 -1.76
C TRP A 304 8.03 21.85 -3.13
N ASN A 305 9.07 21.09 -3.45
CA ASN A 305 9.22 20.34 -4.69
C ASN A 305 9.25 18.85 -4.37
N THR A 306 8.36 18.08 -4.96
CA THR A 306 8.33 16.62 -4.76
C THR A 306 9.50 15.98 -5.49
N ILE A 307 10.36 15.30 -4.73
CA ILE A 307 11.50 14.53 -5.24
C ILE A 307 11.03 13.15 -5.67
N VAL A 308 10.29 12.45 -4.77
CA VAL A 308 9.76 11.10 -5.01
C VAL A 308 8.65 10.78 -4.02
N ARG A 309 7.78 9.82 -4.35
CA ARG A 309 6.81 9.24 -3.43
C ARG A 309 7.25 7.82 -3.05
N ARG A 310 7.26 7.51 -1.73
CA ARG A 310 7.72 6.22 -1.20
C ARG A 310 7.03 5.80 0.07
N SER A 311 6.94 4.48 0.26
CA SER A 311 6.61 3.90 1.57
C SER A 311 7.83 3.97 2.47
N LEU A 312 7.66 4.53 3.67
CA LEU A 312 8.67 4.66 4.71
C LEU A 312 8.20 3.91 5.95
N GLY A 313 9.10 3.15 6.56
CA GLY A 313 8.91 2.55 7.89
C GLY A 313 9.05 3.58 9.01
N THR A 314 8.72 3.17 10.24
CA THR A 314 9.00 3.97 11.44
C THR A 314 10.50 4.02 11.73
N GLY A 315 10.92 5.05 12.49
CA GLY A 315 12.31 5.25 12.89
C GLY A 315 13.05 6.28 12.04
N ALA A 316 14.36 6.28 12.13
CA ALA A 316 15.23 7.25 11.46
C ALA A 316 15.25 7.02 9.94
N GLN A 317 14.92 8.05 9.19
CA GLN A 317 14.93 8.10 7.74
C GLN A 317 15.82 9.27 7.29
N ASN A 318 16.77 9.02 6.40
CA ASN A 318 17.72 10.04 5.95
C ASN A 318 17.45 10.40 4.49
N THR A 319 17.31 11.70 4.22
CA THR A 319 17.39 12.26 2.88
C THR A 319 18.70 13.05 2.78
N GLN A 320 19.39 12.94 1.65
CA GLN A 320 20.68 13.56 1.44
C GLN A 320 20.68 14.42 0.16
N LEU A 321 21.54 15.45 0.14
CA LEU A 321 21.89 16.19 -1.05
C LEU A 321 23.40 16.09 -1.27
N SER A 322 23.82 15.51 -2.38
CA SER A 322 25.22 15.40 -2.74
C SER A 322 25.73 16.69 -3.41
N CYS A 323 26.99 17.02 -3.16
CA CYS A 323 27.70 18.03 -3.93
C CYS A 323 28.42 17.46 -5.18
N TRP A 324 28.37 16.15 -5.37
CA TRP A 324 29.02 15.47 -6.50
C TRP A 324 28.13 15.53 -7.74
N THR A 325 28.28 16.60 -8.48
CA THR A 325 27.56 16.85 -9.76
C THR A 325 28.42 17.78 -10.65
N THR A 326 27.86 18.27 -11.76
CA THR A 326 28.55 19.15 -12.73
C THR A 326 29.27 20.31 -12.02
N ALA A 327 30.56 20.40 -12.22
CA ALA A 327 31.41 21.43 -11.60
C ALA A 327 31.05 22.87 -12.06
N GLY A 328 31.42 23.84 -11.24
CA GLY A 328 31.22 25.27 -11.54
C GLY A 328 29.92 25.86 -11.00
N TYR A 329 29.19 25.13 -10.21
CA TYR A 329 27.93 25.54 -9.59
C TYR A 329 27.96 25.40 -8.06
N VAL A 330 26.85 25.70 -7.44
CA VAL A 330 26.62 25.54 -6.00
C VAL A 330 25.36 24.67 -5.81
N VAL A 331 25.40 23.71 -4.90
CA VAL A 331 24.22 23.01 -4.38
C VAL A 331 23.80 23.63 -3.06
N VAL A 332 22.48 23.69 -2.83
CA VAL A 332 21.90 24.33 -1.64
C VAL A 332 21.01 23.33 -0.91
N ALA A 333 21.32 23.11 0.37
CA ALA A 333 20.59 22.27 1.29
C ALA A 333 19.83 23.16 2.30
N ASP A 334 18.51 23.22 2.17
CA ASP A 334 17.66 24.05 3.01
C ASP A 334 16.73 23.16 3.86
N ALA A 335 15.56 22.79 3.36
CA ALA A 335 14.64 21.96 4.12
C ALA A 335 14.17 20.72 3.34
N VAL A 336 13.85 19.66 4.09
CA VAL A 336 13.19 18.45 3.58
C VAL A 336 11.96 18.16 4.43
N ARG A 337 10.87 17.71 3.79
CA ARG A 337 9.71 17.18 4.49
C ARG A 337 9.19 15.91 3.85
N TYR A 338 8.53 15.10 4.70
CA TYR A 338 7.74 13.95 4.29
C TYR A 338 6.27 14.28 4.56
N THR A 339 5.43 14.30 3.52
CA THR A 339 3.99 14.63 3.60
C THR A 339 3.15 13.52 2.96
N PRO A 340 1.94 13.28 3.42
CA PRO A 340 1.01 12.29 2.87
C PRO A 340 0.84 12.35 1.36
#